data_d78febb2c27ba3f585adbda64eeff1ad
#
_entry.id   d78febb2c27ba3f585adbda64eeff1ad
#
_cell.length_a   1.000
_cell.length_b   1.000
_cell.length_c   1.000
_cell.angle_alpha   90.00
_cell.angle_beta   90.00
_cell.angle_gamma   90.00
#
_symmetry.space_group_name_H-M   'P 1'
#
loop_
_entity.id
_entity.type
_entity.pdbx_description
1 polymer ?
#
loop_
_entity_poly.entity_id
_entity_poly.type
_entity_poly.pdbx_seq_one_letter_code
_entity_poly.pdbx_strand_id
1 'polypeptide(L)'
;MNFHLVTPQRKYRAEAEKQIAEAGCRTRSDSVRVVEALVTASPEFFKGKEESEVRAYFTEALNFIEKYQAKDTIISAVVHMDEKTPHMHLCFVSLTEDKRLSAKEIVGNKKKLTWWQDEFWKHMVKKYPDLERGESASETGRTHIPPRLFKEAVHLNRMKDQIMAILNNSNPFNKKSKAEELEALLDKYIPGVEVMRTKLKKYDKTYKELTAENAELEKELNSASRESIQKKLEIQRKLSELDELRRTVDAIPHEVIRAYTAQKYVHHGRMNQEI
;
A
#
# COMPACT_ATOMS: atom_id res chain seq x y z
N MET A 1 -25.51 -4.79 14.58
CA MET A 1 -24.73 -4.08 15.62
C MET A 1 -23.25 -4.31 15.37
N ASN A 2 -22.40 -3.25 15.52
CA ASN A 2 -20.95 -3.43 15.36
C ASN A 2 -20.41 -4.42 16.40
N PHE A 3 -19.41 -5.22 16.02
CA PHE A 3 -18.85 -6.23 16.92
C PHE A 3 -17.34 -6.40 16.74
N HIS A 4 -16.70 -6.91 17.79
CA HIS A 4 -15.28 -7.23 17.79
C HIS A 4 -15.07 -8.73 17.62
N LEU A 5 -14.11 -9.09 16.76
CA LEU A 5 -13.51 -10.44 16.73
C LEU A 5 -12.25 -10.47 17.60
N VAL A 6 -11.49 -9.37 17.59
CA VAL A 6 -10.37 -9.13 18.50
C VAL A 6 -10.58 -7.76 19.14
N THR A 7 -10.69 -7.74 20.46
CA THR A 7 -10.87 -6.51 21.24
C THR A 7 -9.52 -5.96 21.70
N PRO A 8 -9.22 -4.68 21.44
CA PRO A 8 -7.95 -4.09 21.87
C PRO A 8 -7.89 -4.03 23.41
N GLN A 9 -6.79 -4.52 23.97
CA GLN A 9 -6.58 -4.51 25.43
C GLN A 9 -6.20 -3.13 25.96
N ARG A 10 -5.65 -2.26 25.11
CA ARG A 10 -5.17 -0.90 25.40
C ARG A 10 -5.46 0.02 24.23
N LYS A 11 -5.12 1.32 24.37
CA LYS A 11 -5.08 2.24 23.23
C LYS A 11 -4.07 1.71 22.20
N TYR A 12 -4.41 1.80 20.91
CA TYR A 12 -3.63 1.25 19.79
C TYR A 12 -2.13 1.58 19.84
N ARG A 13 -1.82 2.84 20.13
CA ARG A 13 -0.42 3.29 20.27
C ARG A 13 0.30 2.58 21.41
N ALA A 14 -0.34 2.50 22.58
CA ALA A 14 0.25 1.88 23.76
C ALA A 14 0.45 0.35 23.56
N GLU A 15 -0.47 -0.30 22.85
CA GLU A 15 -0.34 -1.71 22.53
C GLU A 15 0.79 -1.94 21.52
N ALA A 16 0.89 -1.11 20.47
CA ALA A 16 1.98 -1.19 19.51
C ALA A 16 3.34 -0.95 20.14
N GLU A 17 3.47 0.07 20.99
CA GLU A 17 4.72 0.37 21.71
C GLU A 17 5.14 -0.78 22.64
N LYS A 18 4.18 -1.41 23.32
CA LYS A 18 4.43 -2.59 24.17
C LYS A 18 4.97 -3.75 23.34
N GLN A 19 4.28 -4.15 22.27
CA GLN A 19 4.69 -5.28 21.44
C GLN A 19 6.06 -5.06 20.77
N ILE A 20 6.35 -3.84 20.33
CA ILE A 20 7.65 -3.46 19.77
C ILE A 20 8.76 -3.57 20.82
N ALA A 21 8.48 -3.13 22.06
CA ALA A 21 9.43 -3.23 23.17
C ALA A 21 9.69 -4.70 23.56
N GLU A 22 8.66 -5.52 23.64
CA GLU A 22 8.75 -6.97 23.91
C GLU A 22 9.50 -7.72 22.81
N ALA A 23 9.34 -7.31 21.54
CA ALA A 23 10.10 -7.86 20.42
C ALA A 23 11.58 -7.45 20.43
N GLY A 24 11.96 -6.42 21.18
CA GLY A 24 13.33 -5.89 21.25
C GLY A 24 13.85 -5.32 19.91
N CYS A 25 12.93 -4.98 18.99
CA CYS A 25 13.31 -4.53 17.66
C CYS A 25 13.66 -3.04 17.61
N ARG A 26 14.58 -2.68 16.71
CA ARG A 26 14.95 -1.27 16.50
C ARG A 26 13.86 -0.55 15.71
N THR A 27 13.52 0.66 16.13
CA THR A 27 12.59 1.54 15.42
C THR A 27 13.34 2.77 14.89
N ARG A 28 12.92 3.24 13.69
CA ARG A 28 13.32 4.54 13.14
C ARG A 28 12.16 5.52 13.29
N SER A 29 12.42 6.80 13.12
CA SER A 29 11.38 7.84 13.18
C SER A 29 10.29 7.66 12.10
N ASP A 30 10.65 7.11 10.94
CA ASP A 30 9.80 6.84 9.77
C ASP A 30 9.24 5.39 9.74
N SER A 31 9.49 4.58 10.76
CA SER A 31 8.99 3.19 10.80
C SER A 31 7.47 3.15 10.87
N VAL A 32 6.86 2.41 9.95
CA VAL A 32 5.44 2.05 10.00
C VAL A 32 5.26 1.02 11.11
N ARG A 33 4.62 1.42 12.21
CA ARG A 33 4.45 0.58 13.40
C ARG A 33 3.21 -0.29 13.34
N VAL A 34 2.13 0.27 12.80
CA VAL A 34 0.83 -0.40 12.70
C VAL A 34 0.36 -0.38 11.26
N VAL A 35 -0.20 -1.49 10.82
CA VAL A 35 -0.89 -1.62 9.54
C VAL A 35 -2.37 -1.82 9.83
N GLU A 36 -3.21 -1.08 9.12
CA GLU A 36 -4.64 -1.31 9.07
C GLU A 36 -5.02 -1.96 7.74
N ALA A 37 -5.74 -3.06 7.80
CA ALA A 37 -6.32 -3.74 6.66
C ALA A 37 -7.84 -3.62 6.71
N LEU A 38 -8.43 -3.16 5.60
CA LEU A 38 -9.87 -3.15 5.41
C LEU A 38 -10.29 -4.40 4.64
N VAL A 39 -11.15 -5.23 5.25
CA VAL A 39 -11.68 -6.45 4.65
C VAL A 39 -13.17 -6.31 4.44
N THR A 40 -13.63 -6.55 3.22
CA THR A 40 -15.05 -6.51 2.85
C THR A 40 -15.33 -7.42 1.65
N ALA A 41 -16.59 -7.51 1.25
CA ALA A 41 -17.02 -8.06 -0.03
C ALA A 41 -18.03 -7.10 -0.69
N SER A 42 -18.54 -7.45 -1.88
CA SER A 42 -19.57 -6.63 -2.54
C SER A 42 -20.85 -6.56 -1.72
N PRO A 43 -21.64 -5.47 -1.82
CA PRO A 43 -22.95 -5.38 -1.18
C PRO A 43 -23.88 -6.54 -1.58
N GLU A 44 -23.76 -7.01 -2.81
CA GLU A 44 -24.54 -8.12 -3.37
C GLU A 44 -24.26 -9.43 -2.63
N PHE A 45 -22.99 -9.67 -2.29
CA PHE A 45 -22.57 -10.84 -1.53
C PHE A 45 -23.20 -10.90 -0.13
N PHE A 46 -23.34 -9.75 0.54
CA PHE A 46 -23.93 -9.68 1.88
C PHE A 46 -25.47 -9.58 1.87
N LYS A 47 -26.07 -9.35 0.71
CA LYS A 47 -27.52 -9.19 0.59
C LYS A 47 -28.25 -10.47 1.02
N GLY A 48 -29.13 -10.32 2.02
CA GLY A 48 -29.94 -11.44 2.54
C GLY A 48 -29.21 -12.39 3.48
N LYS A 49 -27.93 -12.12 3.82
CA LYS A 49 -27.21 -12.89 4.83
C LYS A 49 -27.58 -12.42 6.24
N GLU A 50 -27.75 -13.37 7.14
CA GLU A 50 -28.00 -13.11 8.55
C GLU A 50 -26.73 -12.63 9.27
N GLU A 51 -26.87 -11.94 10.41
CA GLU A 51 -25.72 -11.43 11.20
C GLU A 51 -24.73 -12.55 11.57
N SER A 52 -25.21 -13.75 11.83
CA SER A 52 -24.39 -14.92 12.13
C SER A 52 -23.52 -15.37 10.95
N GLU A 53 -24.06 -15.29 9.72
CA GLU A 53 -23.34 -15.63 8.50
C GLU A 53 -22.27 -14.57 8.17
N VAL A 54 -22.61 -13.29 8.37
CA VAL A 54 -21.67 -12.18 8.23
C VAL A 54 -20.53 -12.31 9.25
N ARG A 55 -20.85 -12.66 10.49
CA ARG A 55 -19.85 -12.93 11.54
C ARG A 55 -18.95 -14.10 11.16
N ALA A 56 -19.51 -15.19 10.63
CA ALA A 56 -18.74 -16.34 10.17
C ALA A 56 -17.80 -15.99 9.01
N TYR A 57 -18.23 -15.11 8.09
CA TYR A 57 -17.40 -14.60 7.00
C TYR A 57 -16.18 -13.83 7.53
N PHE A 58 -16.37 -12.87 8.43
CA PHE A 58 -15.26 -12.11 8.97
C PHE A 58 -14.36 -12.91 9.91
N THR A 59 -14.91 -13.92 10.59
CA THR A 59 -14.08 -14.88 11.35
C THR A 59 -13.16 -15.67 10.42
N GLU A 60 -13.67 -16.13 9.28
CA GLU A 60 -12.86 -16.84 8.30
C GLU A 60 -11.81 -15.92 7.65
N ALA A 61 -12.17 -14.65 7.39
CA ALA A 61 -11.25 -13.65 6.90
C ALA A 61 -10.11 -13.37 7.91
N LEU A 62 -10.41 -13.32 9.21
CA LEU A 62 -9.41 -13.21 10.26
C LEU A 62 -8.50 -14.44 10.30
N ASN A 63 -9.05 -15.66 10.19
CA ASN A 63 -8.29 -16.91 10.13
C ASN A 63 -7.30 -16.91 8.95
N PHE A 64 -7.68 -16.32 7.81
CA PHE A 64 -6.74 -16.15 6.70
C PHE A 64 -5.57 -15.24 7.06
N ILE A 65 -5.82 -14.09 7.68
CA ILE A 65 -4.75 -13.16 8.07
C ILE A 65 -3.81 -13.81 9.08
N GLU A 66 -4.34 -14.56 10.04
CA GLU A 66 -3.57 -15.27 11.07
C GLU A 66 -2.62 -16.35 10.52
N LYS A 67 -2.76 -16.76 9.26
CA LYS A 67 -1.78 -17.65 8.58
C LYS A 67 -0.48 -16.95 8.23
N TYR A 68 -0.52 -15.63 8.06
CA TYR A 68 0.61 -14.83 7.58
C TYR A 68 1.08 -13.79 8.60
N GLN A 69 0.27 -13.55 9.62
CA GLN A 69 0.54 -12.58 10.67
C GLN A 69 0.25 -13.21 12.03
N ALA A 70 1.22 -13.18 12.92
CA ALA A 70 1.09 -13.80 14.23
C ALA A 70 -0.08 -13.16 15.03
N LYS A 71 -0.88 -14.00 15.68
CA LYS A 71 -2.08 -13.57 16.43
C LYS A 71 -1.81 -12.52 17.50
N ASP A 72 -0.68 -12.64 18.19
CA ASP A 72 -0.25 -11.75 19.25
C ASP A 72 0.10 -10.34 18.74
N THR A 73 0.35 -10.20 17.44
CA THR A 73 0.58 -8.89 16.81
C THR A 73 -0.72 -8.18 16.43
N ILE A 74 -1.86 -8.87 16.42
CA ILE A 74 -3.16 -8.29 16.07
C ILE A 74 -3.69 -7.51 17.27
N ILE A 75 -3.83 -6.20 17.09
CA ILE A 75 -4.34 -5.28 18.13
C ILE A 75 -5.87 -5.35 18.20
N SER A 76 -6.52 -5.33 17.04
CA SER A 76 -8.00 -5.34 16.96
C SER A 76 -8.50 -5.85 15.62
N ALA A 77 -9.69 -6.45 15.65
CA ALA A 77 -10.50 -6.74 14.47
C ALA A 77 -11.95 -6.35 14.79
N VAL A 78 -12.43 -5.25 14.19
CA VAL A 78 -13.75 -4.66 14.43
C VAL A 78 -14.55 -4.74 13.16
N VAL A 79 -15.76 -5.28 13.26
CA VAL A 79 -16.69 -5.34 12.14
C VAL A 79 -17.76 -4.27 12.29
N HIS A 80 -17.89 -3.41 11.29
CA HIS A 80 -18.92 -2.39 11.18
C HIS A 80 -20.09 -2.95 10.36
N MET A 81 -21.27 -2.93 10.98
CA MET A 81 -22.54 -3.40 10.41
C MET A 81 -23.53 -2.28 10.16
N ASP A 82 -23.27 -1.08 10.70
CA ASP A 82 -24.13 0.10 10.67
C ASP A 82 -23.91 0.98 9.42
N GLU A 83 -22.95 0.61 8.58
CA GLU A 83 -22.71 1.24 7.29
C GLU A 83 -23.37 0.44 6.14
N LYS A 84 -23.34 1.03 4.93
CA LYS A 84 -23.99 0.46 3.74
C LYS A 84 -23.58 -0.98 3.42
N THR A 85 -22.32 -1.31 3.70
CA THR A 85 -21.74 -2.62 3.43
C THR A 85 -20.94 -3.06 4.64
N PRO A 86 -21.17 -4.27 5.20
CA PRO A 86 -20.36 -4.79 6.28
C PRO A 86 -18.87 -4.82 5.92
N HIS A 87 -18.02 -4.37 6.83
CA HIS A 87 -16.58 -4.39 6.64
C HIS A 87 -15.84 -4.51 7.96
N MET A 88 -14.65 -5.10 7.92
CA MET A 88 -13.80 -5.29 9.08
C MET A 88 -12.56 -4.40 8.97
N HIS A 89 -12.32 -3.62 10.01
CA HIS A 89 -11.05 -2.95 10.28
C HIS A 89 -10.18 -3.87 11.13
N LEU A 90 -9.06 -4.29 10.57
CA LEU A 90 -8.10 -5.15 11.25
C LEU A 90 -6.79 -4.38 11.41
N CYS A 91 -6.35 -4.15 12.65
CA CYS A 91 -5.11 -3.46 12.96
C CYS A 91 -4.12 -4.43 13.59
N PHE A 92 -2.88 -4.44 13.10
CA PHE A 92 -1.79 -5.25 13.64
C PHE A 92 -0.46 -4.50 13.65
N VAL A 93 0.44 -4.88 14.56
CA VAL A 93 1.80 -4.36 14.58
C VAL A 93 2.60 -5.01 13.46
N SER A 94 3.36 -4.23 12.69
CA SER A 94 4.12 -4.71 11.53
C SER A 94 5.37 -5.51 11.90
N LEU A 95 5.24 -6.43 12.86
CA LEU A 95 6.28 -7.36 13.28
C LEU A 95 6.33 -8.57 12.35
N THR A 96 7.52 -8.84 11.81
CA THR A 96 7.82 -10.04 11.03
C THR A 96 8.01 -11.24 11.96
N GLU A 97 8.03 -12.45 11.40
CA GLU A 97 8.21 -13.70 12.12
C GLU A 97 9.53 -13.72 12.92
N ASP A 98 10.58 -13.11 12.39
CA ASP A 98 11.88 -12.92 13.05
C ASP A 98 11.94 -11.65 13.94
N LYS A 99 10.79 -11.13 14.36
CA LYS A 99 10.63 -10.01 15.29
C LYS A 99 11.26 -8.68 14.83
N ARG A 100 11.34 -8.43 13.52
CA ARG A 100 11.72 -7.14 12.96
C ARG A 100 10.47 -6.29 12.65
N LEU A 101 10.57 -4.99 12.80
CA LEU A 101 9.50 -4.06 12.41
C LEU A 101 9.63 -3.73 10.92
N SER A 102 8.79 -4.35 10.07
CA SER A 102 8.87 -4.20 8.62
C SER A 102 7.53 -4.34 7.89
N ALA A 103 6.74 -3.27 7.85
CA ALA A 103 5.53 -3.22 7.04
C ALA A 103 5.81 -3.50 5.54
N LYS A 104 6.99 -3.09 5.03
CA LYS A 104 7.40 -3.35 3.65
C LYS A 104 7.54 -4.85 3.36
N GLU A 105 7.99 -5.63 4.31
CA GLU A 105 8.14 -7.09 4.15
C GLU A 105 6.78 -7.79 4.20
N ILE A 106 5.90 -7.34 5.07
CA ILE A 106 4.55 -7.92 5.26
C ILE A 106 3.62 -7.52 4.11
N VAL A 107 3.41 -6.22 3.90
CA VAL A 107 2.47 -5.67 2.92
C VAL A 107 3.07 -5.65 1.52
N GLY A 108 4.35 -5.31 1.42
CA GLY A 108 5.12 -5.32 0.19
C GLY A 108 4.82 -4.15 -0.76
N ASN A 109 4.91 -4.46 -2.04
CA ASN A 109 4.64 -3.53 -3.14
C ASN A 109 3.32 -3.90 -3.85
N LYS A 110 2.99 -3.20 -4.95
CA LYS A 110 1.78 -3.45 -5.75
C LYS A 110 1.60 -4.94 -6.13
N LYS A 111 2.67 -5.65 -6.49
CA LYS A 111 2.61 -7.09 -6.82
C LYS A 111 2.20 -7.93 -5.60
N LYS A 112 2.78 -7.63 -4.44
CA LYS A 112 2.45 -8.34 -3.21
C LYS A 112 1.04 -7.99 -2.70
N LEU A 113 0.56 -6.77 -2.90
CA LEU A 113 -0.82 -6.40 -2.62
C LEU A 113 -1.81 -7.17 -3.51
N THR A 114 -1.51 -7.35 -4.80
CA THR A 114 -2.31 -8.20 -5.69
C THR A 114 -2.29 -9.65 -5.20
N TRP A 115 -1.11 -10.17 -4.84
CA TRP A 115 -0.98 -11.51 -4.26
C TRP A 115 -1.82 -11.69 -3.00
N TRP A 116 -1.83 -10.71 -2.07
CA TRP A 116 -2.69 -10.73 -0.89
C TRP A 116 -4.17 -10.88 -1.24
N GLN A 117 -4.64 -10.13 -2.24
CA GLN A 117 -6.03 -10.20 -2.70
C GLN A 117 -6.35 -11.56 -3.35
N ASP A 118 -5.42 -12.10 -4.15
CA ASP A 118 -5.60 -13.39 -4.82
C ASP A 118 -5.63 -14.54 -3.81
N GLU A 119 -4.70 -14.57 -2.86
CA GLU A 119 -4.66 -15.60 -1.81
C GLU A 119 -5.85 -15.51 -0.85
N PHE A 120 -6.27 -14.28 -0.52
CA PHE A 120 -7.50 -14.06 0.25
C PHE A 120 -8.71 -14.66 -0.47
N TRP A 121 -8.90 -14.32 -1.73
CA TRP A 121 -10.00 -14.87 -2.52
C TRP A 121 -9.93 -16.40 -2.63
N LYS A 122 -8.78 -16.99 -2.95
CA LYS A 122 -8.57 -18.44 -3.02
C LYS A 122 -8.87 -19.13 -1.69
N HIS A 123 -8.62 -18.48 -0.57
CA HIS A 123 -8.96 -18.99 0.74
C HIS A 123 -10.46 -18.94 0.99
N MET A 124 -11.06 -17.79 0.77
CA MET A 124 -12.46 -17.53 1.07
C MET A 124 -13.42 -18.29 0.16
N VAL A 125 -13.11 -18.45 -1.12
CA VAL A 125 -13.99 -19.14 -2.10
C VAL A 125 -14.19 -20.61 -1.77
N LYS A 126 -13.31 -21.24 -1.01
CA LYS A 126 -13.48 -22.63 -0.53
C LYS A 126 -14.70 -22.78 0.37
N LYS A 127 -15.04 -21.76 1.13
CA LYS A 127 -16.17 -21.75 2.06
C LYS A 127 -17.34 -20.93 1.50
N TYR A 128 -17.07 -19.98 0.65
CA TYR A 128 -18.03 -19.06 0.01
C TYR A 128 -17.87 -19.10 -1.51
N PRO A 129 -18.39 -20.14 -2.19
CA PRO A 129 -18.23 -20.31 -3.65
C PRO A 129 -18.84 -19.18 -4.48
N ASP A 130 -19.80 -18.44 -3.91
CA ASP A 130 -20.47 -17.27 -4.48
C ASP A 130 -19.66 -15.97 -4.36
N LEU A 131 -18.49 -16.01 -3.71
CA LEU A 131 -17.62 -14.85 -3.57
C LEU A 131 -16.84 -14.59 -4.87
N GLU A 132 -17.18 -13.52 -5.54
CA GLU A 132 -16.46 -13.09 -6.75
C GLU A 132 -15.14 -12.39 -6.42
N ARG A 133 -14.13 -12.67 -7.23
CA ARG A 133 -12.87 -11.90 -7.21
C ARG A 133 -13.11 -10.55 -7.87
N GLY A 134 -12.86 -9.46 -7.15
CA GLY A 134 -12.94 -8.13 -7.74
C GLY A 134 -11.94 -7.97 -8.90
N GLU A 135 -12.39 -7.27 -9.95
CA GLU A 135 -11.56 -6.97 -11.11
C GLU A 135 -10.39 -6.05 -10.77
N SER A 136 -9.23 -6.33 -11.32
CA SER A 136 -8.07 -5.48 -11.09
C SER A 136 -8.19 -4.14 -11.84
N ALA A 137 -7.70 -3.06 -11.22
CA ALA A 137 -7.68 -1.75 -11.88
C ALA A 137 -6.83 -1.74 -13.17
N SER A 138 -5.86 -2.66 -13.29
CA SER A 138 -5.04 -2.83 -14.51
C SER A 138 -5.80 -3.48 -15.65
N GLU A 139 -6.79 -4.33 -15.34
CA GLU A 139 -7.64 -4.99 -16.37
C GLU A 139 -8.80 -4.11 -16.79
N THR A 140 -9.41 -3.41 -15.84
CA THR A 140 -10.57 -2.55 -16.10
C THR A 140 -10.22 -1.18 -16.66
N GLY A 141 -8.95 -0.77 -16.57
CA GLY A 141 -8.52 0.59 -16.90
C GLY A 141 -9.17 1.68 -16.02
N ARG A 142 -9.83 1.29 -14.91
CA ARG A 142 -10.53 2.22 -14.02
C ARG A 142 -9.52 3.12 -13.31
N THR A 143 -9.68 4.42 -13.47
CA THR A 143 -8.93 5.42 -12.74
C THR A 143 -9.65 5.75 -11.44
N HIS A 144 -8.88 6.05 -10.39
CA HIS A 144 -9.44 6.50 -9.13
C HIS A 144 -10.19 7.82 -9.31
N ILE A 145 -11.49 7.83 -9.00
CA ILE A 145 -12.31 9.05 -8.97
C ILE A 145 -12.51 9.44 -7.51
N PRO A 146 -12.20 10.69 -7.12
CA PRO A 146 -12.43 11.14 -5.76
C PRO A 146 -13.90 10.90 -5.31
N PRO A 147 -14.13 10.39 -4.09
CA PRO A 147 -15.47 10.04 -3.61
C PRO A 147 -16.49 11.18 -3.73
N ARG A 148 -16.03 12.43 -3.58
CA ARG A 148 -16.88 13.61 -3.74
C ARG A 148 -17.41 13.74 -5.17
N LEU A 149 -16.53 13.58 -6.18
CA LEU A 149 -16.94 13.65 -7.60
C LEU A 149 -17.87 12.48 -7.96
N PHE A 150 -17.57 11.30 -7.43
CA PHE A 150 -18.46 10.14 -7.62
C PHE A 150 -19.86 10.39 -7.05
N LYS A 151 -19.96 10.93 -5.83
CA LYS A 151 -21.26 11.27 -5.20
C LYS A 151 -22.02 12.31 -6.02
N GLU A 152 -21.34 13.34 -6.53
CA GLU A 152 -21.95 14.36 -7.40
C GLU A 152 -22.45 13.73 -8.73
N ALA A 153 -21.67 12.84 -9.34
CA ALA A 153 -22.09 12.12 -10.55
C ALA A 153 -23.31 11.23 -10.31
N VAL A 154 -23.36 10.50 -9.20
CA VAL A 154 -24.53 9.69 -8.80
C VAL A 154 -25.76 10.56 -8.60
N HIS A 155 -25.61 11.74 -7.96
CA HIS A 155 -26.69 12.68 -7.79
C HIS A 155 -27.25 13.19 -9.12
N LEU A 156 -26.39 13.59 -10.03
CA LEU A 156 -26.77 14.01 -11.39
C LEU A 156 -27.47 12.89 -12.17
N ASN A 157 -26.99 11.66 -12.03
CA ASN A 157 -27.64 10.53 -12.69
C ASN A 157 -29.05 10.29 -12.16
N ARG A 158 -29.29 10.40 -10.85
CA ARG A 158 -30.62 10.32 -10.25
C ARG A 158 -31.56 11.42 -10.77
N MET A 159 -31.06 12.66 -10.89
CA MET A 159 -31.83 13.77 -11.48
C MET A 159 -32.20 13.47 -12.94
N LYS A 160 -31.28 12.94 -13.73
CA LYS A 160 -31.55 12.48 -15.10
C LYS A 160 -32.67 11.44 -15.11
N ASP A 161 -32.61 10.44 -14.22
CA ASP A 161 -33.64 9.39 -14.16
C ASP A 161 -35.02 9.97 -13.79
N GLN A 162 -35.08 10.97 -12.89
CA GLN A 162 -36.31 11.71 -12.56
C GLN A 162 -36.84 12.47 -13.78
N ILE A 163 -36.01 13.18 -14.52
CA ILE A 163 -36.34 13.85 -15.77
C ILE A 163 -36.97 12.88 -16.76
N MET A 164 -36.33 11.73 -16.95
CA MET A 164 -36.83 10.69 -17.86
C MET A 164 -38.18 10.11 -17.39
N ALA A 165 -38.37 9.92 -16.08
CA ALA A 165 -39.63 9.46 -15.52
C ALA A 165 -40.75 10.48 -15.74
N ILE A 166 -40.53 11.79 -15.59
CA ILE A 166 -41.49 12.84 -15.86
C ILE A 166 -41.88 12.84 -17.34
N LEU A 167 -40.91 12.77 -18.24
CA LEU A 167 -41.15 12.71 -19.70
C LEU A 167 -42.00 11.50 -20.09
N ASN A 168 -41.67 10.31 -19.57
CA ASN A 168 -42.38 9.06 -19.88
C ASN A 168 -43.83 9.05 -19.30
N ASN A 169 -44.10 9.77 -18.19
CA ASN A 169 -45.39 9.82 -17.53
C ASN A 169 -46.20 11.09 -17.89
N SER A 170 -45.76 11.90 -18.86
CA SER A 170 -46.49 13.06 -19.31
C SER A 170 -47.63 12.66 -20.28
N ASN A 171 -48.82 13.24 -20.06
CA ASN A 171 -49.99 13.05 -20.91
C ASN A 171 -50.67 14.39 -21.15
N PRO A 172 -51.64 14.52 -22.08
CA PRO A 172 -52.29 15.78 -22.39
C PRO A 172 -52.96 16.47 -21.19
N PHE A 173 -53.40 15.69 -20.19
CA PHE A 173 -54.12 16.22 -19.00
C PHE A 173 -53.17 16.77 -17.95
N ASN A 174 -51.93 16.32 -17.83
CA ASN A 174 -50.96 16.77 -16.84
C ASN A 174 -49.79 17.55 -17.46
N LYS A 175 -49.83 17.85 -18.75
CA LYS A 175 -48.70 18.42 -19.52
C LYS A 175 -48.17 19.73 -18.87
N LYS A 176 -49.03 20.62 -18.43
CA LYS A 176 -48.59 21.91 -17.86
C LYS A 176 -47.83 21.72 -16.53
N SER A 177 -48.44 20.95 -15.61
CA SER A 177 -47.78 20.66 -14.31
C SER A 177 -46.48 19.90 -14.47
N LYS A 178 -46.39 18.95 -15.40
CA LYS A 178 -45.16 18.19 -15.66
C LYS A 178 -44.11 19.03 -16.38
N ALA A 179 -44.52 20.01 -17.18
CA ALA A 179 -43.56 20.95 -17.79
C ALA A 179 -42.90 21.85 -16.73
N GLU A 180 -43.66 22.36 -15.78
CA GLU A 180 -43.14 23.18 -14.66
C GLU A 180 -42.18 22.35 -13.75
N GLU A 181 -42.56 21.10 -13.45
CA GLU A 181 -41.68 20.17 -12.68
C GLU A 181 -40.38 19.84 -13.44
N LEU A 182 -40.48 19.64 -14.76
CA LEU A 182 -39.33 19.37 -15.63
C LEU A 182 -38.40 20.59 -15.71
N GLU A 183 -38.94 21.79 -15.90
CA GLU A 183 -38.18 23.04 -15.95
C GLU A 183 -37.37 23.23 -14.64
N ALA A 184 -38.02 23.08 -13.48
CA ALA A 184 -37.38 23.21 -12.17
C ALA A 184 -36.24 22.17 -11.95
N LEU A 185 -36.34 20.98 -12.54
CA LEU A 185 -35.28 19.96 -12.50
C LEU A 185 -34.15 20.28 -13.47
N LEU A 186 -34.48 20.74 -14.68
CA LEU A 186 -33.51 21.11 -15.70
C LEU A 186 -32.64 22.31 -15.28
N ASP A 187 -33.25 23.30 -14.62
CA ASP A 187 -32.53 24.45 -14.07
C ASP A 187 -31.47 24.10 -13.05
N LYS A 188 -31.63 22.98 -12.34
CA LYS A 188 -30.62 22.42 -11.43
C LYS A 188 -29.64 21.47 -12.12
N TYR A 189 -30.14 20.65 -13.05
CA TYR A 189 -29.39 19.62 -13.71
C TYR A 189 -28.33 20.18 -14.66
N ILE A 190 -28.70 21.16 -15.51
CA ILE A 190 -27.80 21.71 -16.54
C ILE A 190 -26.56 22.36 -15.90
N PRO A 191 -26.68 23.31 -14.95
CA PRO A 191 -25.52 23.88 -14.28
C PRO A 191 -24.71 22.83 -13.53
N GLY A 192 -25.35 21.84 -12.91
CA GLY A 192 -24.69 20.74 -12.24
C GLY A 192 -23.80 19.91 -13.17
N VAL A 193 -24.28 19.61 -14.38
CA VAL A 193 -23.50 18.89 -15.41
C VAL A 193 -22.31 19.72 -15.87
N GLU A 194 -22.47 21.03 -16.10
CA GLU A 194 -21.37 21.92 -16.52
C GLU A 194 -20.27 22.03 -15.44
N VAL A 195 -20.67 22.20 -14.20
CA VAL A 195 -19.75 22.20 -13.05
C VAL A 195 -18.99 20.88 -12.95
N MET A 196 -19.71 19.75 -13.08
CA MET A 196 -19.07 18.42 -13.07
C MET A 196 -18.10 18.25 -14.24
N ARG A 197 -18.47 18.66 -15.44
CA ARG A 197 -17.59 18.60 -16.63
C ARG A 197 -16.30 19.39 -16.42
N THR A 198 -16.41 20.57 -15.82
CA THR A 198 -15.24 21.43 -15.50
C THR A 198 -14.34 20.79 -14.45
N LYS A 199 -14.92 20.23 -13.38
CA LYS A 199 -14.18 19.50 -12.33
C LYS A 199 -13.46 18.27 -12.89
N LEU A 200 -14.11 17.49 -13.74
CA LEU A 200 -13.51 16.31 -14.36
C LEU A 200 -12.34 16.67 -15.30
N LYS A 201 -12.47 17.75 -16.09
CA LYS A 201 -11.35 18.23 -16.93
C LYS A 201 -10.15 18.65 -16.09
N LYS A 202 -10.38 19.39 -14.99
CA LYS A 202 -9.31 19.80 -14.08
C LYS A 202 -8.66 18.59 -13.41
N TYR A 203 -9.46 17.62 -12.96
CA TYR A 203 -8.97 16.38 -12.35
C TYR A 203 -8.12 15.57 -13.34
N ASP A 204 -8.60 15.36 -14.57
CA ASP A 204 -7.86 14.63 -15.61
C ASP A 204 -6.50 15.26 -15.91
N LYS A 205 -6.46 16.60 -16.01
CA LYS A 205 -5.22 17.36 -16.19
C LYS A 205 -4.25 17.10 -15.04
N THR A 206 -4.69 17.32 -13.79
CA THR A 206 -3.85 17.12 -12.60
C THR A 206 -3.39 15.67 -12.45
N TYR A 207 -4.26 14.71 -12.76
CA TYR A 207 -3.92 13.29 -12.73
C TYR A 207 -2.80 12.94 -13.72
N LYS A 208 -2.88 13.47 -14.94
CA LYS A 208 -1.83 13.28 -15.95
C LYS A 208 -0.50 13.89 -15.54
N GLU A 209 -0.52 15.10 -14.98
CA GLU A 209 0.68 15.78 -14.46
C GLU A 209 1.35 14.97 -13.34
N LEU A 210 0.58 14.54 -12.32
CA LEU A 210 1.09 13.72 -11.23
C LEU A 210 1.59 12.35 -11.67
N THR A 211 0.93 11.75 -12.67
CA THR A 211 1.38 10.45 -13.22
C THR A 211 2.71 10.58 -13.93
N ALA A 212 2.91 11.67 -14.69
CA ALA A 212 4.18 11.96 -15.36
C ALA A 212 5.30 12.22 -14.33
N GLU A 213 5.04 13.04 -13.31
CA GLU A 213 5.97 13.32 -12.23
C GLU A 213 6.38 12.05 -11.46
N ASN A 214 5.41 11.18 -11.11
CA ASN A 214 5.71 9.90 -10.47
C ASN A 214 6.57 8.99 -11.35
N ALA A 215 6.32 8.95 -12.66
CA ALA A 215 7.14 8.15 -13.57
C ALA A 215 8.58 8.68 -13.68
N GLU A 216 8.78 9.98 -13.57
CA GLU A 216 10.10 10.62 -13.57
C GLU A 216 10.84 10.32 -12.26
N LEU A 217 10.17 10.50 -11.11
CA LEU A 217 10.71 10.15 -9.80
C LEU A 217 11.08 8.67 -9.67
N GLU A 218 10.29 7.77 -10.23
CA GLU A 218 10.62 6.35 -10.29
C GLU A 218 11.89 6.07 -11.11
N LYS A 219 12.09 6.77 -12.22
CA LYS A 219 13.33 6.67 -13.02
C LYS A 219 14.54 7.18 -12.24
N GLU A 220 14.43 8.33 -11.57
CA GLU A 220 15.49 8.89 -10.73
C GLU A 220 15.84 7.94 -9.57
N LEU A 221 14.85 7.40 -8.87
CA LEU A 221 15.06 6.43 -7.79
C LEU A 221 15.77 5.16 -8.28
N ASN A 222 15.37 4.64 -9.44
CA ASN A 222 15.99 3.46 -10.04
C ASN A 222 17.43 3.74 -10.49
N SER A 223 17.73 4.92 -11.03
CA SER A 223 19.09 5.31 -11.41
C SER A 223 20.00 5.46 -10.18
N ALA A 224 19.55 6.16 -9.14
CA ALA A 224 20.26 6.31 -7.87
C ALA A 224 20.52 4.95 -7.18
N SER A 225 19.55 4.04 -7.24
CA SER A 225 19.70 2.69 -6.71
C SER A 225 20.76 1.88 -7.45
N ARG A 226 20.79 1.95 -8.79
CA ARG A 226 21.81 1.29 -9.62
C ARG A 226 23.21 1.82 -9.33
N GLU A 227 23.36 3.14 -9.23
CA GLU A 227 24.65 3.77 -8.89
C GLU A 227 25.15 3.34 -7.49
N SER A 228 24.26 3.26 -6.51
CA SER A 228 24.58 2.76 -5.17
C SER A 228 25.05 1.30 -5.18
N ILE A 229 24.44 0.45 -6.00
CA ILE A 229 24.84 -0.97 -6.17
C ILE A 229 26.21 -1.06 -6.82
N GLN A 230 26.47 -0.27 -7.88
CA GLN A 230 27.76 -0.25 -8.55
C GLN A 230 28.88 0.20 -7.60
N LYS A 231 28.69 1.24 -6.82
CA LYS A 231 29.65 1.70 -5.80
C LYS A 231 29.93 0.62 -4.75
N LYS A 232 28.92 -0.12 -4.31
CA LYS A 232 29.11 -1.25 -3.38
C LYS A 232 29.95 -2.37 -3.99
N LEU A 233 29.70 -2.74 -5.24
CA LEU A 233 30.46 -3.76 -5.96
C LEU A 233 31.92 -3.35 -6.16
N GLU A 234 32.16 -2.08 -6.48
CA GLU A 234 33.53 -1.54 -6.61
C GLU A 234 34.29 -1.58 -5.28
N ILE A 235 33.63 -1.17 -4.18
CA ILE A 235 34.23 -1.26 -2.85
C ILE A 235 34.57 -2.72 -2.49
N GLN A 236 33.65 -3.65 -2.76
CA GLN A 236 33.86 -5.06 -2.47
C GLN A 236 35.04 -5.64 -3.28
N ARG A 237 35.17 -5.24 -4.55
CA ARG A 237 36.31 -5.61 -5.40
C ARG A 237 37.61 -5.08 -4.83
N LYS A 238 37.67 -3.80 -4.45
CA LYS A 238 38.87 -3.20 -3.85
C LYS A 238 39.26 -3.87 -2.53
N LEU A 239 38.29 -4.26 -1.70
CA LEU A 239 38.55 -5.00 -0.47
C LEU A 239 39.15 -6.38 -0.77
N SER A 240 38.64 -7.10 -1.78
CA SER A 240 39.19 -8.40 -2.19
C SER A 240 40.61 -8.27 -2.70
N GLU A 241 40.92 -7.24 -3.50
CA GLU A 241 42.30 -6.95 -3.99
C GLU A 241 43.24 -6.62 -2.83
N LEU A 242 42.78 -5.87 -1.82
CA LEU A 242 43.59 -5.59 -0.61
C LEU A 242 43.85 -6.85 0.22
N ASP A 243 42.89 -7.72 0.38
CA ASP A 243 43.05 -8.98 1.10
C ASP A 243 44.04 -9.91 0.37
N GLU A 244 44.05 -9.94 -0.95
CA GLU A 244 45.00 -10.69 -1.74
C GLU A 244 46.43 -10.13 -1.61
N LEU A 245 46.57 -8.79 -1.71
CA LEU A 245 47.86 -8.13 -1.46
C LEU A 245 48.36 -8.38 -0.04
N ARG A 246 47.49 -8.32 0.97
CA ARG A 246 47.83 -8.62 2.35
C ARG A 246 48.38 -10.06 2.49
N ARG A 247 47.66 -11.05 1.94
CA ARG A 247 48.12 -12.46 1.93
C ARG A 247 49.49 -12.62 1.26
N THR A 248 49.70 -11.89 0.16
CA THR A 248 50.99 -11.91 -0.56
C THR A 248 52.11 -11.32 0.29
N VAL A 249 51.84 -10.19 0.99
CA VAL A 249 52.81 -9.56 1.89
C VAL A 249 53.07 -10.44 3.12
N ASP A 250 52.04 -11.03 3.70
CA ASP A 250 52.16 -11.93 4.86
C ASP A 250 52.89 -13.24 4.53
N ALA A 251 52.89 -13.64 3.25
CA ALA A 251 53.66 -14.81 2.77
C ALA A 251 55.14 -14.51 2.54
N ILE A 252 55.61 -13.23 2.55
CA ILE A 252 57.03 -12.87 2.39
C ILE A 252 57.76 -13.18 3.71
N PRO A 253 58.82 -14.00 3.70
CA PRO A 253 59.60 -14.28 4.90
C PRO A 253 60.12 -13.00 5.55
N HIS A 254 59.99 -12.88 6.85
CA HIS A 254 60.44 -11.71 7.61
C HIS A 254 61.91 -11.33 7.40
N GLU A 255 62.74 -12.32 7.05
CA GLU A 255 64.16 -12.10 6.73
C GLU A 255 64.32 -11.29 5.44
N VAL A 256 63.48 -11.52 4.42
CA VAL A 256 63.52 -10.77 3.15
C VAL A 256 63.08 -9.32 3.39
N ILE A 257 62.03 -9.10 4.21
CA ILE A 257 61.56 -7.77 4.55
C ILE A 257 62.64 -6.99 5.29
N ARG A 258 63.33 -7.61 6.26
CA ARG A 258 64.45 -6.99 7.00
C ARG A 258 65.63 -6.64 6.11
N ALA A 259 65.99 -7.56 5.19
CA ALA A 259 67.06 -7.32 4.23
C ALA A 259 66.79 -6.15 3.29
N TYR A 260 65.54 -6.06 2.79
CA TYR A 260 65.12 -4.98 1.90
C TYR A 260 65.05 -3.62 2.64
N THR A 261 64.53 -3.57 3.85
CA THR A 261 64.48 -2.36 4.67
C THR A 261 65.88 -1.90 5.05
N ALA A 262 66.78 -2.79 5.44
CA ALA A 262 68.19 -2.48 5.73
C ALA A 262 68.92 -1.87 4.51
N GLN A 263 68.70 -2.44 3.32
CA GLN A 263 69.27 -1.91 2.06
C GLN A 263 68.80 -0.51 1.71
N LYS A 264 67.53 -0.22 1.96
CA LYS A 264 66.94 1.11 1.71
C LYS A 264 67.47 2.20 2.66
N TYR A 265 67.73 1.85 3.91
CA TYR A 265 68.36 2.77 4.88
C TYR A 265 69.83 3.02 4.57
N VAL A 266 70.57 2.08 4.03
CA VAL A 266 71.97 2.25 3.60
C VAL A 266 72.07 3.19 2.36
N HIS A 267 71.09 3.11 1.44
CA HIS A 267 71.06 3.97 0.26
C HIS A 267 70.70 5.42 0.62
N HIS A 268 69.76 5.65 1.58
CA HIS A 268 69.40 7.01 2.04
C HIS A 268 70.52 7.63 2.91
N GLY A 269 71.26 6.83 3.65
CA GLY A 269 72.41 7.32 4.43
C GLY A 269 73.60 7.78 3.59
N ARG A 270 73.82 7.22 2.37
CA ARG A 270 74.87 7.65 1.47
C ARG A 270 74.56 8.95 0.70
N MET A 271 73.29 9.21 0.43
CA MET A 271 72.87 10.48 -0.23
C MET A 271 72.99 11.74 0.67
N ASN A 272 72.99 11.55 2.01
CA ASN A 272 73.13 12.67 2.95
C ASN A 272 74.57 12.96 3.40
N GLN A 273 75.59 12.28 2.83
CA GLN A 273 77.01 12.54 3.13
C GLN A 273 77.76 13.24 1.97
N GLU A 274 77.06 13.56 0.86
CA GLU A 274 77.64 14.27 -0.30
C GLU A 274 77.02 15.65 -0.52
N ILE A 275 76.58 16.34 0.55
CA ILE A 275 76.21 17.78 0.52
C ILE A 275 77.09 18.51 1.54
#